data_4c28b3cc563c7918525631fe2f8fa2da
#
_entry.id   4c28b3cc563c7918525631fe2f8fa2da
#
_cell.length_a   1.000
_cell.length_b   1.000
_cell.length_c   1.000
_cell.angle_alpha   90.00
_cell.angle_beta   90.00
_cell.angle_gamma   90.00
#
_symmetry.space_group_name_H-M   'P 1'
#
loop_
_entity.id
_entity.type
_entity.pdbx_description
1 polymer ?
#
loop_
_entity_poly.entity_id
_entity_poly.type
_entity_poly.pdbx_seq_one_letter_code
_entity_poly.pdbx_strand_id
1 'polypeptide(L)'
;MGMRLPRRLVPGATYHVIARINRHEFLLSAPPIKELLLQVLQSAKQRFTFELSNLCIMDNHIHLMVRPTHGSSLSRIMQWILSVFALRYNRLFGLQGHVWYDRFKSIVIGSLRQFIATFHYILDNPVQAGLATTRREYRYGPLGIIRYGPKGLI
;
A
#
# COMPACT_ATOMS: atom_id res chain seq x y z
N MET A 1 -25.87 13.28 4.02
CA MET A 1 -24.64 12.48 3.88
C MET A 1 -24.77 11.24 4.78
N GLY A 2 -24.62 10.08 4.22
CA GLY A 2 -24.65 8.84 5.00
C GLY A 2 -23.46 8.74 5.95
N MET A 3 -23.68 8.25 7.17
CA MET A 3 -22.62 7.92 8.10
C MET A 3 -21.73 6.83 7.49
N ARG A 4 -20.40 7.06 7.48
CA ARG A 4 -19.45 6.02 7.08
C ARG A 4 -19.47 4.90 8.13
N LEU A 5 -19.71 3.69 7.68
CA LEU A 5 -19.63 2.53 8.56
C LEU A 5 -18.19 2.33 9.05
N PRO A 6 -17.99 1.96 10.32
CA PRO A 6 -16.67 1.61 10.81
C PRO A 6 -16.14 0.38 10.08
N ARG A 7 -14.80 0.30 9.91
CA ARG A 7 -14.17 -0.89 9.33
C ARG A 7 -14.38 -2.10 10.20
N ARG A 8 -14.72 -3.19 9.56
CA ARG A 8 -14.77 -4.48 10.24
C ARG A 8 -13.35 -5.03 10.37
N LEU A 9 -12.79 -4.93 11.57
CA LEU A 9 -11.46 -5.42 11.87
C LEU A 9 -11.56 -6.76 12.61
N VAL A 10 -10.74 -7.72 12.16
CA VAL A 10 -10.65 -9.06 12.76
C VAL A 10 -9.23 -9.22 13.31
N PRO A 11 -9.07 -9.42 14.64
CA PRO A 11 -7.75 -9.60 15.24
C PRO A 11 -6.96 -10.74 14.58
N GLY A 12 -5.69 -10.51 14.29
CA GLY A 12 -4.79 -11.51 13.68
C GLY A 12 -4.99 -11.78 12.20
N ALA A 13 -5.96 -11.12 11.55
CA ALA A 13 -6.23 -11.34 10.14
C ALA A 13 -5.24 -10.59 9.23
N THR A 14 -5.07 -11.12 8.03
CA THR A 14 -4.43 -10.41 6.91
C THR A 14 -5.49 -9.65 6.13
N TYR A 15 -5.15 -8.43 5.71
CA TYR A 15 -6.05 -7.57 4.94
C TYR A 15 -5.42 -7.23 3.60
N HIS A 16 -6.23 -7.28 2.54
CA HIS A 16 -5.89 -6.62 1.29
C HIS A 16 -6.29 -5.15 1.41
N VAL A 17 -5.31 -4.27 1.35
CA VAL A 17 -5.49 -2.83 1.49
C VAL A 17 -5.25 -2.17 0.14
N ILE A 18 -6.14 -1.25 -0.24
CA ILE A 18 -6.03 -0.45 -1.46
C ILE A 18 -6.19 1.02 -1.07
N ALA A 19 -5.24 1.85 -1.49
CA ALA A 19 -5.32 3.30 -1.35
C ALA A 19 -5.13 3.96 -2.71
N ARG A 20 -6.03 4.89 -3.06
CA ARG A 20 -6.03 5.56 -4.37
C ARG A 20 -5.68 7.03 -4.23
N ILE A 21 -4.97 7.54 -5.23
CA ILE A 21 -4.65 8.97 -5.33
C ILE A 21 -5.91 9.76 -5.68
N ASN A 22 -6.00 10.96 -5.11
CA ASN A 22 -7.11 11.90 -5.36
C ASN A 22 -7.24 12.21 -6.85
N ARG A 23 -8.48 12.21 -7.36
CA ARG A 23 -8.81 12.46 -8.78
C ARG A 23 -8.16 11.48 -9.75
N HIS A 24 -7.73 10.31 -9.29
CA HIS A 24 -7.02 9.32 -10.09
C HIS A 24 -5.76 9.85 -10.80
N GLU A 25 -5.18 10.94 -10.29
CA GLU A 25 -3.95 11.51 -10.82
C GLU A 25 -2.80 10.52 -10.71
N PHE A 26 -1.87 10.55 -11.68
CA PHE A 26 -0.68 9.68 -11.69
C PHE A 26 0.45 10.26 -10.83
N LEU A 27 0.11 10.69 -9.63
CA LEU A 27 1.03 11.32 -8.69
C LEU A 27 2.20 10.41 -8.31
N LEU A 28 1.98 9.10 -8.31
CA LEU A 28 3.00 8.11 -7.97
C LEU A 28 3.82 7.65 -9.18
N SER A 29 3.66 8.23 -10.36
CA SER A 29 4.31 7.72 -11.59
C SER A 29 5.84 7.85 -11.55
N ALA A 30 6.37 8.93 -10.99
CA ALA A 30 7.81 9.15 -10.94
C ALA A 30 8.51 8.19 -9.94
N PRO A 31 9.59 7.51 -10.34
CA PRO A 31 10.31 6.61 -9.44
C PRO A 31 10.73 7.25 -8.10
N PRO A 32 11.22 8.49 -8.02
CA PRO A 32 11.55 9.10 -6.72
C PRO A 32 10.37 9.20 -5.76
N ILE A 33 9.16 9.33 -6.27
CA ILE A 33 7.95 9.40 -5.44
C ILE A 33 7.57 8.01 -4.92
N LYS A 34 7.73 6.97 -5.74
CA LYS A 34 7.59 5.58 -5.29
C LYS A 34 8.62 5.22 -4.22
N GLU A 35 9.87 5.67 -4.39
CA GLU A 35 10.92 5.50 -3.39
C GLU A 35 10.57 6.22 -2.07
N LEU A 36 10.00 7.42 -2.13
CA LEU A 36 9.52 8.13 -0.96
C LEU A 36 8.49 7.29 -0.19
N LEU A 37 7.56 6.67 -0.88
CA LEU A 37 6.56 5.80 -0.26
C LEU A 37 7.21 4.56 0.38
N LEU A 38 8.19 3.95 -0.26
CA LEU A 38 8.94 2.83 0.32
C LEU A 38 9.66 3.25 1.61
N GLN A 39 10.24 4.44 1.66
CA GLN A 39 10.86 4.98 2.87
C GLN A 39 9.86 5.18 4.00
N VAL A 40 8.66 5.66 3.68
CA VAL A 40 7.58 5.82 4.66
C VAL A 40 7.13 4.46 5.21
N LEU A 41 6.99 3.46 4.34
CA LEU A 41 6.65 2.10 4.76
C LEU A 41 7.72 1.49 5.65
N GLN A 42 8.98 1.69 5.32
CA GLN A 42 10.10 1.24 6.17
C GLN A 42 10.07 1.91 7.55
N SER A 43 9.77 3.20 7.61
CA SER A 43 9.60 3.93 8.88
C SER A 43 8.41 3.40 9.68
N ALA A 44 7.33 3.04 9.00
CA ALA A 44 6.15 2.44 9.64
C ALA A 44 6.49 1.10 10.31
N LYS A 45 7.35 0.29 9.69
CA LYS A 45 7.82 -0.98 10.27
C LYS A 45 8.62 -0.79 11.56
N GLN A 46 9.24 0.35 11.74
CA GLN A 46 9.94 0.69 12.98
C GLN A 46 8.98 1.20 14.07
N ARG A 47 7.86 1.78 13.67
CA ARG A 47 6.89 2.39 14.58
C ARG A 47 5.78 1.43 15.04
N PHE A 48 5.36 0.54 14.16
CA PHE A 48 4.27 -0.41 14.39
C PHE A 48 4.74 -1.85 14.17
N THR A 49 4.04 -2.79 14.77
CA THR A 49 4.27 -4.20 14.52
C THR A 49 3.23 -4.74 13.54
N PHE A 50 3.69 -5.13 12.37
CA PHE A 50 2.85 -5.75 11.35
C PHE A 50 3.71 -6.53 10.35
N GLU A 51 3.10 -7.48 9.69
CA GLU A 51 3.69 -8.18 8.57
C GLU A 51 3.14 -7.61 7.26
N LEU A 52 4.01 -7.46 6.29
CA LEU A 52 3.67 -7.05 4.93
C LEU A 52 4.05 -8.19 4.01
N SER A 53 3.07 -8.96 3.58
CA SER A 53 3.32 -10.13 2.73
C SER A 53 3.30 -9.82 1.24
N ASN A 54 2.74 -8.66 0.86
CA ASN A 54 2.72 -8.22 -0.52
C ASN A 54 2.59 -6.69 -0.59
N LEU A 55 3.18 -6.10 -1.63
CA LEU A 55 3.13 -4.66 -1.87
C LEU A 55 3.34 -4.40 -3.35
N CYS A 56 2.47 -3.58 -3.94
CA CYS A 56 2.63 -3.08 -5.30
C CYS A 56 2.30 -1.59 -5.33
N ILE A 57 3.23 -0.78 -5.83
CA ILE A 57 3.03 0.66 -5.99
C ILE A 57 2.78 0.94 -7.47
N MET A 58 1.52 1.24 -7.78
CA MET A 58 1.09 1.64 -9.12
C MET A 58 1.23 3.16 -9.27
N ASP A 59 0.91 3.70 -10.45
CA ASP A 59 1.07 5.14 -10.69
C ASP A 59 0.03 6.01 -9.99
N ASN A 60 -1.14 5.45 -9.68
CA ASN A 60 -2.25 6.18 -9.05
C ASN A 60 -2.91 5.46 -7.87
N HIS A 61 -2.36 4.36 -7.44
CA HIS A 61 -2.86 3.61 -6.27
C HIS A 61 -1.82 2.60 -5.78
N ILE A 62 -2.05 2.07 -4.59
CA ILE A 62 -1.20 1.04 -4.00
C ILE A 62 -2.02 -0.14 -3.53
N HIS A 63 -1.43 -1.32 -3.59
CA HIS A 63 -1.95 -2.55 -3.01
C HIS A 63 -1.00 -3.07 -1.94
N LEU A 64 -1.53 -3.45 -0.80
CA LEU A 64 -0.78 -4.07 0.28
C LEU A 64 -1.53 -5.29 0.81
N MET A 65 -0.79 -6.30 1.25
CA MET A 65 -1.33 -7.35 2.12
C MET A 65 -0.69 -7.19 3.50
N VAL A 66 -1.49 -6.74 4.47
CA VAL A 66 -1.02 -6.33 5.81
C VAL A 66 -1.66 -7.20 6.87
N ARG A 67 -0.84 -7.73 7.77
CA ARG A 67 -1.30 -8.41 9.00
C ARG A 67 -0.77 -7.67 10.22
N PRO A 68 -1.59 -6.87 10.90
CA PRO A 68 -1.19 -6.25 12.16
C PRO A 68 -0.91 -7.32 13.22
N THR A 69 0.13 -7.13 14.02
CA THR A 69 0.55 -8.05 15.07
C THR A 69 0.72 -7.32 16.38
N HIS A 70 0.79 -8.05 17.49
CA HIS A 70 1.05 -7.51 18.84
C HIS A 70 0.13 -6.34 19.22
N GLY A 71 -1.16 -6.42 18.89
CA GLY A 71 -2.14 -5.40 19.24
C GLY A 71 -2.10 -4.13 18.39
N SER A 72 -1.28 -4.07 17.33
CA SER A 72 -1.28 -2.96 16.40
C SER A 72 -2.60 -2.88 15.61
N SER A 73 -3.07 -1.66 15.37
CA SER A 73 -4.31 -1.41 14.64
C SER A 73 -4.04 -1.14 13.16
N LEU A 74 -4.74 -1.85 12.28
CA LEU A 74 -4.67 -1.60 10.83
C LEU A 74 -5.00 -0.13 10.51
N SER A 75 -6.04 0.41 11.14
CA SER A 75 -6.43 1.80 10.91
C SER A 75 -5.34 2.78 11.28
N ARG A 76 -4.67 2.58 12.41
CA ARG A 76 -3.56 3.44 12.84
C ARG A 76 -2.35 3.31 11.94
N ILE A 77 -2.00 2.09 11.57
CA ILE A 77 -0.87 1.83 10.65
C ILE A 77 -1.09 2.57 9.33
N MET A 78 -2.24 2.34 8.70
CA MET A 78 -2.54 2.93 7.39
C MET A 78 -2.73 4.44 7.46
N GLN A 79 -3.40 4.95 8.48
CA GLN A 79 -3.55 6.39 8.67
C GLN A 79 -2.18 7.07 8.79
N TRP A 80 -1.27 6.48 9.54
CA TRP A 80 0.08 7.02 9.68
C TRP A 80 0.85 7.00 8.35
N ILE A 81 0.85 5.88 7.65
CA ILE A 81 1.54 5.73 6.36
C ILE A 81 1.03 6.77 5.36
N LEU A 82 -0.27 6.85 5.18
CA LEU A 82 -0.88 7.73 4.18
C LEU A 82 -0.70 9.21 4.55
N SER A 83 -0.83 9.56 5.82
CA SER A 83 -0.65 10.94 6.30
C SER A 83 0.79 11.40 6.20
N VAL A 84 1.75 10.58 6.59
CA VAL A 84 3.18 10.92 6.53
C VAL A 84 3.64 11.04 5.09
N PHE A 85 3.20 10.13 4.22
CA PHE A 85 3.49 10.26 2.79
C PHE A 85 2.94 11.58 2.23
N ALA A 86 1.67 11.90 2.50
CA ALA A 86 1.04 13.12 2.02
C ALA A 86 1.78 14.38 2.52
N LEU A 87 2.16 14.40 3.80
CA LEU A 87 2.91 15.51 4.38
C LEU A 87 4.27 15.71 3.70
N ARG A 88 5.02 14.63 3.51
CA ARG A 88 6.34 14.67 2.86
C ARG A 88 6.22 15.05 1.39
N TYR A 89 5.25 14.50 0.68
CA TYR A 89 4.99 14.83 -0.72
C TYR A 89 4.66 16.32 -0.88
N ASN A 90 3.70 16.83 -0.11
CA ASN A 90 3.29 18.22 -0.18
C ASN A 90 4.44 19.17 0.17
N ARG A 91 5.24 18.83 1.18
CA ARG A 91 6.42 19.63 1.56
C ARG A 91 7.46 19.66 0.44
N LEU A 92 7.70 18.54 -0.23
CA LEU A 92 8.67 18.43 -1.31
C LEU A 92 8.32 19.34 -2.50
N PHE A 93 7.04 19.47 -2.81
CA PHE A 93 6.56 20.25 -3.95
C PHE A 93 5.93 21.60 -3.58
N GLY A 94 5.98 22.00 -2.31
CA GLY A 94 5.35 23.24 -1.86
C GLY A 94 3.84 23.25 -2.05
N LEU A 95 3.19 22.10 -1.93
CA LEU A 95 1.76 21.94 -2.14
C LEU A 95 1.00 21.78 -0.83
N GLN A 96 -0.32 21.93 -0.93
CA GLN A 96 -1.28 21.71 0.15
C GLN A 96 -2.45 20.87 -0.35
N GLY A 97 -3.21 20.29 0.58
CA GLY A 97 -4.43 19.57 0.27
C GLY A 97 -4.28 18.06 0.25
N HIS A 98 -5.36 17.40 -0.16
CA HIS A 98 -5.47 15.94 -0.12
C HIS A 98 -4.68 15.28 -1.23
N VAL A 99 -3.83 14.32 -0.85
CA VAL A 99 -3.10 13.44 -1.76
C VAL A 99 -3.95 12.21 -2.08
N TRP A 100 -4.55 11.61 -1.04
CA TRP A 100 -5.36 10.40 -1.17
C TRP A 100 -6.82 10.75 -1.38
N TYR A 101 -7.50 9.96 -2.25
CA TYR A 101 -8.89 10.21 -2.65
C TYR A 101 -9.86 10.15 -1.49
N ASP A 102 -9.75 9.10 -0.67
CA ASP A 102 -10.65 8.83 0.43
C ASP A 102 -9.92 7.97 1.46
N ARG A 103 -10.68 7.42 2.40
CA ARG A 103 -10.15 6.38 3.27
C ARG A 103 -9.70 5.18 2.43
N PHE A 104 -8.63 4.52 2.85
CA PHE A 104 -8.22 3.28 2.23
C PHE A 104 -9.33 2.21 2.33
N LYS A 105 -9.39 1.33 1.35
CA LYS A 105 -10.25 0.14 1.38
C LYS A 105 -9.47 -1.01 2.00
N SER A 106 -10.17 -1.83 2.79
CA SER A 106 -9.60 -3.04 3.37
C SER A 106 -10.56 -4.21 3.23
N ILE A 107 -10.03 -5.35 2.79
CA ILE A 107 -10.76 -6.59 2.62
C ILE A 107 -10.09 -7.65 3.48
N VAL A 108 -10.86 -8.27 4.39
CA VAL A 108 -10.35 -9.37 5.22
C VAL A 108 -10.09 -10.58 4.35
N ILE A 109 -8.90 -11.16 4.48
CA ILE A 109 -8.56 -12.43 3.83
C ILE A 109 -8.92 -13.56 4.78
N GLY A 110 -9.97 -14.32 4.43
CA GLY A 110 -10.59 -15.29 5.33
C GLY A 110 -10.15 -16.74 5.09
N SER A 111 -9.32 -17.02 4.06
CA SER A 111 -8.88 -18.37 3.74
C SER A 111 -7.54 -18.36 3.02
N LEU A 112 -6.85 -19.50 3.03
CA LEU A 112 -5.62 -19.69 2.24
C LEU A 112 -5.88 -19.51 0.74
N ARG A 113 -6.99 -20.01 0.25
CA ARG A 113 -7.39 -19.86 -1.16
C ARG A 113 -7.52 -18.38 -1.54
N GLN A 114 -8.18 -17.59 -0.72
CA GLN A 114 -8.31 -16.14 -0.92
C GLN A 114 -6.95 -15.43 -0.82
N PHE A 115 -6.10 -15.85 0.10
CA PHE A 115 -4.74 -15.31 0.24
C PHE A 115 -3.95 -15.52 -1.06
N ILE A 116 -3.92 -16.73 -1.58
CA ILE A 116 -3.20 -17.07 -2.81
C ILE A 116 -3.76 -16.29 -4.00
N ALA A 117 -5.08 -16.23 -4.14
CA ALA A 117 -5.74 -15.50 -5.21
C ALA A 117 -5.42 -14.00 -5.16
N THR A 118 -5.47 -13.39 -3.99
CA THR A 118 -5.14 -11.97 -3.79
C THR A 118 -3.66 -11.72 -4.06
N PHE A 119 -2.79 -12.61 -3.61
CA PHE A 119 -1.35 -12.52 -3.84
C PHE A 119 -1.03 -12.47 -5.34
N HIS A 120 -1.58 -13.38 -6.12
CA HIS A 120 -1.40 -13.39 -7.58
C HIS A 120 -2.05 -12.19 -8.26
N TYR A 121 -3.20 -11.76 -7.79
CA TYR A 121 -3.85 -10.56 -8.32
C TYR A 121 -2.94 -9.34 -8.22
N ILE A 122 -2.28 -9.15 -7.08
CA ILE A 122 -1.34 -8.04 -6.87
C ILE A 122 -0.09 -8.22 -7.73
N LEU A 123 0.45 -9.44 -7.85
CA LEU A 123 1.59 -9.73 -8.72
C LEU A 123 1.31 -9.38 -10.19
N ASP A 124 0.09 -9.65 -10.65
CA ASP A 124 -0.31 -9.44 -12.04
C ASP A 124 -0.72 -7.99 -12.34
N ASN A 125 -1.01 -7.19 -11.33
CA ASN A 125 -1.59 -5.87 -11.51
C ASN A 125 -0.77 -4.96 -12.42
N PRO A 126 0.58 -4.87 -12.31
CA PRO A 126 1.38 -4.07 -13.23
C PRO A 126 1.31 -4.54 -14.68
N VAL A 127 1.24 -5.85 -14.90
CA VAL A 127 1.13 -6.43 -16.25
C VAL A 127 -0.24 -6.11 -16.84
N GLN A 128 -1.31 -6.29 -16.06
CA GLN A 128 -2.67 -5.97 -16.47
C GLN A 128 -2.85 -4.48 -16.79
N ALA A 129 -2.14 -3.61 -16.08
CA ALA A 129 -2.18 -2.16 -16.30
C ALA A 129 -1.26 -1.69 -17.45
N GLY A 130 -0.51 -2.58 -18.08
CA GLY A 130 0.41 -2.24 -19.17
C GLY A 130 1.70 -1.58 -18.72
N LEU A 131 2.05 -1.62 -17.43
CA LEU A 131 3.27 -1.02 -16.90
C LEU A 131 4.49 -1.94 -17.06
N ALA A 132 4.28 -3.21 -17.33
CA ALA A 132 5.33 -4.20 -17.53
C ALA A 132 4.81 -5.35 -18.39
N THR A 133 5.70 -6.09 -19.04
CA THR A 133 5.37 -7.31 -19.81
C THR A 133 5.34 -8.55 -18.91
N THR A 134 6.16 -8.56 -17.85
CA THR A 134 6.21 -9.65 -16.88
C THR A 134 6.17 -9.14 -15.47
N ARG A 135 5.82 -10.01 -14.52
CA ARG A 135 5.81 -9.70 -13.09
C ARG A 135 7.18 -9.22 -12.59
N ARG A 136 8.27 -9.72 -13.15
CA ARG A 136 9.65 -9.43 -12.73
C ARG A 136 10.14 -8.08 -13.21
N GLU A 137 9.63 -7.58 -14.32
CA GLU A 137 10.09 -6.32 -14.91
C GLU A 137 9.67 -5.09 -14.10
N TYR A 138 8.55 -5.18 -13.38
CA TYR A 138 8.05 -4.03 -12.65
C TYR A 138 8.81 -3.85 -11.34
N ARG A 139 9.64 -2.82 -11.29
CA ARG A 139 10.51 -2.50 -10.14
C ARG A 139 9.73 -2.34 -8.84
N TYR A 140 8.53 -1.78 -8.89
CA TYR A 140 7.69 -1.45 -7.74
C TYR A 140 6.53 -2.43 -7.54
N GLY A 141 6.56 -3.55 -8.21
CA GLY A 141 5.78 -4.73 -7.89
C GLY A 141 6.45 -5.57 -6.81
N PRO A 142 5.78 -6.62 -6.33
CA PRO A 142 6.31 -7.41 -5.20
C PRO A 142 7.70 -7.98 -5.44
N LEU A 143 7.93 -8.54 -6.61
CA LEU A 143 9.23 -9.16 -6.94
C LEU A 143 10.35 -8.12 -7.07
N GLY A 144 10.06 -6.96 -7.66
CA GLY A 144 11.00 -5.86 -7.78
C GLY A 144 11.35 -5.26 -6.42
N ILE A 145 10.38 -5.11 -5.54
CA ILE A 145 10.58 -4.59 -4.19
C ILE A 145 11.42 -5.55 -3.34
N ILE A 146 11.14 -6.85 -3.42
CA ILE A 146 11.94 -7.87 -2.72
C ILE A 146 13.40 -7.82 -3.20
N ARG A 147 13.61 -7.67 -4.50
CA ARG A 147 14.95 -7.70 -5.10
C ARG A 147 15.74 -6.41 -4.87
N TYR A 148 15.12 -5.26 -5.00
CA TYR A 148 15.80 -3.96 -5.05
C TYR A 148 15.36 -2.97 -3.98
N GLY A 149 14.28 -3.24 -3.26
CA GLY A 149 13.75 -2.37 -2.23
C GLY A 149 14.44 -2.54 -0.87
N PRO A 150 13.90 -1.88 0.15
CA PRO A 150 14.42 -2.02 1.52
C PRO A 150 14.35 -3.47 1.98
N LYS A 151 15.48 -3.98 2.49
CA LYS A 151 15.55 -5.35 2.99
C LYS A 151 14.61 -5.54 4.19
N GLY A 152 13.88 -6.65 4.18
CA GLY A 152 12.97 -7.00 5.26
C GLY A 152 11.66 -6.23 5.26
N LEU A 153 11.34 -5.46 4.21
CA LEU A 153 10.06 -4.78 4.09
C LEU A 153 8.91 -5.77 3.83
N ILE A 154 9.13 -6.70 2.92
CA ILE A 154 8.21 -7.80 2.61
C ILE A 154 8.77 -9.10 3.16
#